data_2aacf49ecdb54f5e7953def169384c5a
#
_entry.id   2aacf49ecdb54f5e7953def169384c5a
#
_cell.length_a   1.000
_cell.length_b   1.000
_cell.length_c   1.000
_cell.angle_alpha   90.00
_cell.angle_beta   90.00
_cell.angle_gamma   90.00
#
_symmetry.space_group_name_H-M   'P 1'
#
loop_
_entity.id
_entity.type
_entity.pdbx_description
1 polymer ?
#
loop_
_entity_poly.entity_id
_entity_poly.type
_entity_poly.pdbx_seq_one_letter_code
_entity_poly.pdbx_strand_id
1 'polypeptide(L)'
;SVVSGMARFQPGSPYDLDKILDLQQALEQNGHYSGAYVQADFDQLQGDRVPVKINVTEVKRHKLETGIRYDSEYGIGGRIAYDYYNLFNKGYIGSIVWDMDKYETTLAAGISQPRNNRGNYWTSNVSYNRSTTQNLEKRALSSGIWYVRDRNNIDARFGLEFITEDRKVPDTSYDLGRSHATMLTASWKRQSIETELHPQNGYYLDGKIGTTLGKLLSSTQMARATARAGYFFTPENKKIGTFIVRGQAGYVY
;
A
#
# COMPACT_ATOMS: atom_id res chain seq x y z
N SER A 1 -11.27 2.54 20.98
CA SER A 1 -10.77 3.57 20.04
C SER A 1 -9.70 2.96 19.14
N VAL A 2 -9.44 3.54 17.98
CA VAL A 2 -8.38 3.09 17.08
C VAL A 2 -7.02 3.13 17.77
N VAL A 3 -6.77 4.15 18.58
CA VAL A 3 -5.52 4.32 19.35
C VAL A 3 -5.27 3.15 20.30
N SER A 4 -6.27 2.76 21.11
CA SER A 4 -6.13 1.63 22.04
C SER A 4 -5.93 0.29 21.33
N GLY A 5 -6.49 0.15 20.12
CA GLY A 5 -6.28 -1.02 19.28
C GLY A 5 -4.87 -1.15 18.69
N MET A 6 -4.05 -0.10 18.73
CA MET A 6 -2.68 -0.07 18.19
C MET A 6 -1.61 -0.24 19.26
N ALA A 7 -1.93 -0.04 20.53
CA ALA A 7 -0.98 -0.22 21.65
C ALA A 7 -0.59 -1.69 21.82
N ARG A 8 0.70 -1.95 22.05
CA ARG A 8 1.24 -3.28 22.37
C ARG A 8 1.51 -3.47 23.87
N PHE A 9 1.05 -2.53 24.68
CA PHE A 9 1.13 -2.59 26.13
C PHE A 9 -0.26 -2.35 26.73
N GLN A 10 -0.46 -2.79 27.94
CA GLN A 10 -1.69 -2.60 28.70
C GLN A 10 -1.45 -1.66 29.89
N PRO A 11 -2.47 -0.95 30.37
CA PRO A 11 -2.34 -0.20 31.61
C PRO A 11 -1.81 -1.11 32.72
N GLY A 12 -0.78 -0.65 33.46
CA GLY A 12 -0.12 -1.41 34.52
C GLY A 12 1.03 -2.32 34.07
N SER A 13 1.34 -2.40 32.77
CA SER A 13 2.56 -3.08 32.32
C SER A 13 3.82 -2.28 32.68
N PRO A 14 5.00 -2.94 32.84
CA PRO A 14 6.26 -2.25 33.07
C PRO A 14 6.53 -1.19 31.99
N TYR A 15 7.14 -0.06 32.44
CA TYR A 15 7.56 0.98 31.51
C TYR A 15 8.59 0.45 30.51
N ASP A 16 8.36 0.76 29.23
CA ASP A 16 9.20 0.33 28.13
C ASP A 16 9.16 1.41 27.05
N LEU A 17 10.27 2.13 26.90
CA LEU A 17 10.37 3.24 25.95
C LEU A 17 10.18 2.76 24.50
N ASP A 18 10.71 1.59 24.16
CA ASP A 18 10.60 1.07 22.79
C ASP A 18 9.14 0.81 22.40
N LYS A 19 8.32 0.37 23.33
CA LYS A 19 6.87 0.20 23.10
C LYS A 19 6.13 1.53 22.93
N ILE A 20 6.57 2.57 23.62
CA ILE A 20 6.02 3.93 23.48
C ILE A 20 6.37 4.49 22.11
N LEU A 21 7.63 4.38 21.70
CA LEU A 21 8.10 4.82 20.38
C LEU A 21 7.45 4.01 19.23
N ASP A 22 7.30 2.69 19.41
CA ASP A 22 6.59 1.83 18.45
C ASP A 22 5.12 2.24 18.31
N LEU A 23 4.44 2.62 19.41
CA LEU A 23 3.08 3.15 19.34
C LEU A 23 3.02 4.49 18.62
N GLN A 24 3.93 5.43 18.92
CA GLN A 24 4.00 6.71 18.22
C GLN A 24 4.20 6.52 16.71
N GLN A 25 5.18 5.72 16.31
CA GLN A 25 5.43 5.40 14.90
C GLN A 25 4.22 4.75 14.22
N ALA A 26 3.56 3.82 14.92
CA ALA A 26 2.38 3.17 14.40
C ALA A 26 1.19 4.13 14.20
N LEU A 27 1.03 5.12 15.09
CA LEU A 27 0.02 6.18 14.97
C LEU A 27 0.36 7.14 13.83
N GLU A 28 1.61 7.57 13.69
CA GLU A 28 2.08 8.44 12.61
C GLU A 28 1.92 7.80 11.22
N GLN A 29 2.15 6.48 11.12
CA GLN A 29 1.93 5.72 9.89
C GLN A 29 0.46 5.39 9.62
N ASN A 30 -0.42 5.71 10.55
CA ASN A 30 -1.85 5.47 10.37
C ASN A 30 -2.50 6.62 9.62
N GLY A 31 -3.13 6.34 8.49
CA GLY A 31 -3.80 7.34 7.66
C GLY A 31 -4.93 8.15 8.33
N HIS A 32 -5.32 7.83 9.57
CA HIS A 32 -6.31 8.60 10.35
C HIS A 32 -5.73 9.81 11.07
N TYR A 33 -4.42 9.87 11.25
CA TYR A 33 -3.76 10.91 12.01
C TYR A 33 -2.77 11.68 11.13
N SER A 34 -2.82 13.00 11.21
CA SER A 34 -1.84 13.89 10.57
C SER A 34 -0.62 14.12 11.45
N GLY A 35 -0.71 13.75 12.72
CA GLY A 35 0.37 13.78 13.69
C GLY A 35 0.01 13.01 14.94
N ALA A 36 1.02 12.41 15.58
CA ALA A 36 0.88 11.72 16.84
C ALA A 36 2.09 12.01 17.73
N TYR A 37 1.83 12.22 19.01
CA TYR A 37 2.86 12.41 20.01
C TYR A 37 2.53 11.60 21.25
N VAL A 38 3.41 10.68 21.60
CA VAL A 38 3.23 9.77 22.73
C VAL A 38 4.38 9.97 23.71
N GLN A 39 4.07 10.38 24.93
CA GLN A 39 5.09 10.58 25.96
C GLN A 39 4.68 10.03 27.30
N ALA A 40 5.63 9.52 28.05
CA ALA A 40 5.51 9.23 29.48
C ALA A 40 5.69 10.51 30.28
N ASP A 41 4.75 10.80 31.18
CA ASP A 41 4.78 12.00 32.04
C ASP A 41 5.35 11.65 33.40
N PHE A 42 6.67 11.82 33.54
CA PHE A 42 7.38 11.54 34.77
C PHE A 42 7.15 12.59 35.88
N ASP A 43 6.63 13.77 35.52
CA ASP A 43 6.31 14.82 36.47
C ASP A 43 5.00 14.54 37.24
N GLN A 44 4.16 13.63 36.71
CA GLN A 44 2.89 13.23 37.27
C GLN A 44 2.88 11.77 37.72
N LEU A 45 3.96 11.32 38.35
CA LEU A 45 4.04 9.98 38.93
C LEU A 45 2.93 9.72 39.96
N GLN A 46 2.23 8.59 39.80
CA GLN A 46 1.22 8.11 40.73
C GLN A 46 1.73 6.85 41.44
N GLY A 47 2.52 7.04 42.52
CA GLY A 47 3.26 5.95 43.17
C GLY A 47 4.37 5.44 42.24
N ASP A 48 4.30 4.18 41.85
CA ASP A 48 5.22 3.51 40.91
C ASP A 48 4.74 3.54 39.41
N ARG A 49 3.67 4.30 39.13
CA ARG A 49 3.03 4.34 37.80
C ARG A 49 3.31 5.65 37.12
N VAL A 50 3.72 5.55 35.84
CA VAL A 50 3.94 6.69 34.96
C VAL A 50 2.73 6.81 34.00
N PRO A 51 2.00 7.95 34.03
CA PRO A 51 0.96 8.20 33.04
C PRO A 51 1.55 8.33 31.62
N VAL A 52 0.93 7.71 30.63
CA VAL A 52 1.28 7.90 29.21
C VAL A 52 0.26 8.81 28.57
N LYS A 53 0.71 9.98 28.12
CA LYS A 53 -0.09 10.95 27.37
C LYS A 53 0.03 10.68 25.88
N ILE A 54 -1.11 10.58 25.20
CA ILE A 54 -1.21 10.36 23.77
C ILE A 54 -1.98 11.53 23.16
N ASN A 55 -1.28 12.37 22.41
CA ASN A 55 -1.86 13.47 21.67
C ASN A 55 -1.88 13.10 20.18
N VAL A 56 -3.05 13.08 19.58
CA VAL A 56 -3.22 12.79 18.15
C VAL A 56 -3.96 13.93 17.48
N THR A 57 -3.55 14.27 16.28
CA THR A 57 -4.25 15.20 15.40
C THR A 57 -4.91 14.38 14.31
N GLU A 58 -6.24 14.33 14.31
CA GLU A 58 -6.99 13.59 13.28
C GLU A 58 -6.93 14.31 11.93
N VAL A 59 -6.85 13.54 10.85
CA VAL A 59 -7.05 14.09 9.50
C VAL A 59 -8.51 14.51 9.31
N LYS A 60 -8.74 15.50 8.44
CA LYS A 60 -10.10 15.86 8.04
C LYS A 60 -10.80 14.64 7.44
N ARG A 61 -12.08 14.46 7.76
CA ARG A 61 -12.87 13.32 7.29
C ARG A 61 -12.95 13.19 5.77
N HIS A 62 -12.86 14.32 5.08
CA HIS A 62 -12.97 14.41 3.64
C HIS A 62 -11.66 14.96 3.08
N LYS A 63 -11.04 14.23 2.17
CA LYS A 63 -9.88 14.69 1.42
C LYS A 63 -10.23 14.60 -0.07
N LEU A 64 -10.18 15.74 -0.75
CA LEU A 64 -10.35 15.83 -2.19
C LEU A 64 -9.03 16.28 -2.81
N GLU A 65 -8.55 15.52 -3.74
CA GLU A 65 -7.39 15.86 -4.57
C GLU A 65 -7.83 16.00 -6.00
N THR A 66 -7.44 17.09 -6.65
CA THR A 66 -7.69 17.32 -8.08
C THR A 66 -6.38 17.69 -8.75
N GLY A 67 -6.17 17.21 -9.95
CA GLY A 67 -4.97 17.50 -10.72
C GLY A 67 -5.28 17.58 -12.20
N ILE A 68 -4.57 18.46 -12.90
CA ILE A 68 -4.54 18.55 -14.35
C ILE A 68 -3.10 18.34 -14.76
N ARG A 69 -2.87 17.53 -15.78
CA ARG A 69 -1.56 17.28 -16.37
C ARG A 69 -1.62 17.50 -17.87
N TYR A 70 -0.49 17.88 -18.43
CA TYR A 70 -0.28 17.91 -19.86
C TYR A 70 1.00 17.15 -20.21
N ASP A 71 0.90 16.30 -21.19
CA ASP A 71 2.02 15.56 -21.74
C ASP A 71 1.94 15.63 -23.27
N SER A 72 3.09 15.74 -23.95
CA SER A 72 3.12 15.89 -25.41
C SER A 72 2.62 14.66 -26.16
N GLU A 73 2.72 13.49 -25.58
CA GLU A 73 2.28 12.21 -26.15
C GLU A 73 0.84 11.87 -25.72
N TYR A 74 0.54 12.01 -24.41
CA TYR A 74 -0.75 11.64 -23.81
C TYR A 74 -1.77 12.77 -23.83
N GLY A 75 -1.37 14.00 -24.17
CA GLY A 75 -2.26 15.16 -24.22
C GLY A 75 -2.63 15.69 -22.84
N ILE A 76 -3.83 16.27 -22.74
CA ILE A 76 -4.37 16.77 -21.48
C ILE A 76 -4.98 15.60 -20.72
N GLY A 77 -4.62 15.47 -19.45
CA GLY A 77 -5.20 14.52 -18.52
C GLY A 77 -5.71 15.20 -17.25
N GLY A 78 -6.61 14.51 -16.56
CA GLY A 78 -7.17 14.97 -15.30
C GLY A 78 -7.29 13.84 -14.29
N ARG A 79 -7.17 14.21 -13.01
CA ARG A 79 -7.33 13.28 -11.88
C ARG A 79 -8.21 13.91 -10.81
N ILE A 80 -9.14 13.13 -10.31
CA ILE A 80 -9.94 13.44 -9.11
C ILE A 80 -9.81 12.24 -8.18
N ALA A 81 -9.39 12.47 -6.95
CA ALA A 81 -9.35 11.45 -5.92
C ALA A 81 -10.07 11.97 -4.68
N TYR A 82 -10.90 11.14 -4.11
CA TYR A 82 -11.66 11.46 -2.92
C TYR A 82 -11.50 10.35 -1.90
N ASP A 83 -11.05 10.72 -0.70
CA ASP A 83 -10.95 9.84 0.45
C ASP A 83 -11.93 10.29 1.54
N TYR A 84 -12.64 9.33 2.09
CA TYR A 84 -13.50 9.51 3.25
C TYR A 84 -12.96 8.69 4.43
N TYR A 85 -12.48 9.41 5.43
CA TYR A 85 -11.94 8.82 6.66
C TYR A 85 -13.05 8.60 7.67
N ASN A 86 -12.96 7.51 8.44
CA ASN A 86 -13.93 7.13 9.46
C ASN A 86 -15.32 6.75 8.91
N LEU A 87 -15.34 6.07 7.75
CA LEU A 87 -16.55 5.49 7.16
C LEU A 87 -17.23 4.57 8.20
N PHE A 88 -18.55 4.62 8.29
CA PHE A 88 -19.38 3.92 9.27
C PHE A 88 -19.08 4.27 10.74
N ASN A 89 -18.35 5.33 11.04
CA ASN A 89 -17.85 5.69 12.38
C ASN A 89 -17.04 4.56 13.04
N LYS A 90 -16.41 3.69 12.25
CA LYS A 90 -15.60 2.54 12.68
C LYS A 90 -14.13 2.64 12.25
N GLY A 91 -13.71 3.81 11.75
CA GLY A 91 -12.34 4.03 11.31
C GLY A 91 -12.00 3.38 9.96
N TYR A 92 -12.97 3.00 9.13
CA TYR A 92 -12.70 2.56 7.77
C TYR A 92 -12.36 3.76 6.88
N ILE A 93 -11.49 3.56 5.91
CA ILE A 93 -11.17 4.54 4.88
C ILE A 93 -11.80 4.06 3.58
N GLY A 94 -12.68 4.87 3.01
CA GLY A 94 -13.21 4.68 1.66
C GLY A 94 -12.49 5.61 0.69
N SER A 95 -12.14 5.13 -0.49
CA SER A 95 -11.48 5.91 -1.54
C SER A 95 -12.15 5.72 -2.90
N ILE A 96 -12.21 6.79 -3.68
CA ILE A 96 -12.64 6.78 -5.08
C ILE A 96 -11.62 7.59 -5.87
N VAL A 97 -11.19 7.05 -7.00
CA VAL A 97 -10.24 7.72 -7.89
C VAL A 97 -10.77 7.65 -9.31
N TRP A 98 -10.78 8.78 -9.97
CA TRP A 98 -11.02 8.89 -11.40
C TRP A 98 -9.81 9.59 -12.03
N ASP A 99 -9.16 8.91 -12.94
CA ASP A 99 -8.00 9.39 -13.68
C ASP A 99 -8.25 9.19 -15.17
N MET A 100 -7.99 10.20 -15.99
CA MET A 100 -8.22 10.13 -17.42
C MET A 100 -7.21 10.95 -18.20
N ASP A 101 -6.87 10.46 -19.36
CA ASP A 101 -6.17 11.18 -20.43
C ASP A 101 -6.68 10.74 -21.80
N LYS A 102 -5.98 11.12 -22.86
CA LYS A 102 -6.36 10.82 -24.24
C LYS A 102 -6.49 9.31 -24.51
N TYR A 103 -5.66 8.49 -23.88
CA TYR A 103 -5.52 7.07 -24.19
C TYR A 103 -6.01 6.16 -23.08
N GLU A 104 -6.11 6.67 -21.87
CA GLU A 104 -6.44 5.87 -20.70
C GLU A 104 -7.49 6.53 -19.81
N THR A 105 -8.41 5.73 -19.32
CA THR A 105 -9.38 6.13 -18.30
C THR A 105 -9.40 5.06 -17.22
N THR A 106 -9.18 5.47 -15.98
CA THR A 106 -9.26 4.60 -14.81
C THR A 106 -10.29 5.13 -13.84
N LEU A 107 -11.20 4.26 -13.40
CA LEU A 107 -12.11 4.51 -12.28
C LEU A 107 -11.85 3.43 -11.25
N ALA A 108 -11.52 3.82 -10.03
CA ALA A 108 -11.25 2.88 -8.94
C ALA A 108 -11.98 3.29 -7.67
N ALA A 109 -12.41 2.30 -6.90
CA ALA A 109 -12.96 2.48 -5.56
C ALA A 109 -12.36 1.44 -4.61
N GLY A 110 -12.15 1.82 -3.36
CA GLY A 110 -11.54 0.95 -2.36
C GLY A 110 -12.07 1.21 -0.96
N ILE A 111 -11.90 0.21 -0.10
CA ILE A 111 -12.18 0.30 1.32
C ILE A 111 -11.10 -0.43 2.11
N SER A 112 -10.64 0.20 3.19
CA SER A 112 -9.64 -0.36 4.08
C SER A 112 -10.08 -0.28 5.53
N GLN A 113 -9.84 -1.34 6.29
CA GLN A 113 -10.04 -1.35 7.73
C GLN A 113 -8.95 -0.55 8.46
N PRO A 114 -9.23 -0.03 9.67
CA PRO A 114 -8.18 0.48 10.53
C PRO A 114 -7.20 -0.62 10.93
N ARG A 115 -5.92 -0.28 11.03
CA ARG A 115 -4.86 -1.19 11.46
C ARG A 115 -5.04 -1.59 12.92
N ASN A 116 -4.80 -2.85 13.24
CA ASN A 116 -4.75 -3.33 14.62
C ASN A 116 -3.34 -3.12 15.24
N ASN A 117 -3.15 -3.55 16.49
CA ASN A 117 -1.87 -3.42 17.22
C ASN A 117 -0.69 -4.19 16.59
N ARG A 118 -0.96 -5.11 15.68
CA ARG A 118 0.07 -5.85 14.92
C ARG A 118 0.30 -5.25 13.53
N GLY A 119 -0.38 -4.14 13.19
CA GLY A 119 -0.34 -3.51 11.87
C GLY A 119 -1.15 -4.24 10.80
N ASN A 120 -2.03 -5.17 11.19
CA ASN A 120 -2.81 -5.96 10.26
C ASN A 120 -4.15 -5.29 9.96
N TYR A 121 -4.59 -5.37 8.72
CA TYR A 121 -5.89 -4.90 8.26
C TYR A 121 -6.32 -5.58 6.96
N TRP A 122 -7.61 -5.55 6.68
CA TRP A 122 -8.17 -5.94 5.39
C TRP A 122 -8.36 -4.71 4.51
N THR A 123 -8.08 -4.89 3.23
CA THR A 123 -8.38 -3.92 2.20
C THR A 123 -8.99 -4.60 0.99
N SER A 124 -9.90 -3.90 0.32
CA SER A 124 -10.53 -4.38 -0.91
C SER A 124 -10.61 -3.22 -1.88
N ASN A 125 -10.45 -3.51 -3.17
CA ASN A 125 -10.67 -2.54 -4.22
C ASN A 125 -11.38 -3.16 -5.43
N VAL A 126 -11.97 -2.28 -6.23
CA VAL A 126 -12.46 -2.55 -7.57
C VAL A 126 -11.95 -1.44 -8.47
N SER A 127 -11.52 -1.77 -9.68
CA SER A 127 -11.13 -0.78 -10.66
C SER A 127 -11.56 -1.18 -12.06
N TYR A 128 -12.00 -0.19 -12.82
CA TYR A 128 -12.24 -0.27 -14.24
C TYR A 128 -11.19 0.55 -14.96
N ASN A 129 -10.52 -0.06 -15.93
CA ASN A 129 -9.54 0.59 -16.79
C ASN A 129 -9.93 0.41 -18.25
N ARG A 130 -9.93 1.50 -18.99
CA ARG A 130 -10.03 1.50 -20.44
C ARG A 130 -8.77 2.15 -21.00
N SER A 131 -8.06 1.44 -21.87
CA SER A 131 -6.86 1.92 -22.54
C SER A 131 -7.02 1.72 -24.04
N THR A 132 -6.68 2.75 -24.82
CA THR A 132 -6.77 2.73 -26.28
C THR A 132 -5.41 3.16 -26.86
N THR A 133 -4.77 2.27 -27.57
CA THR A 133 -3.58 2.55 -28.36
C THR A 133 -3.95 2.52 -29.85
N GLN A 134 -3.02 2.86 -30.74
CA GLN A 134 -3.28 2.86 -32.20
C GLN A 134 -3.85 1.53 -32.72
N ASN A 135 -3.47 0.40 -32.09
CA ASN A 135 -3.77 -0.95 -32.58
C ASN A 135 -4.58 -1.80 -31.61
N LEU A 136 -4.90 -1.30 -30.43
CA LEU A 136 -5.56 -2.09 -29.38
C LEU A 136 -6.42 -1.22 -28.45
N GLU A 137 -7.70 -1.57 -28.35
CA GLU A 137 -8.58 -1.13 -27.28
C GLU A 137 -8.69 -2.25 -26.27
N LYS A 138 -8.40 -1.91 -25.01
CA LYS A 138 -8.45 -2.83 -23.87
C LYS A 138 -9.38 -2.25 -22.82
N ARG A 139 -10.30 -3.08 -22.32
CA ARG A 139 -11.16 -2.78 -21.17
C ARG A 139 -10.92 -3.84 -20.12
N ALA A 140 -10.53 -3.43 -18.94
CA ALA A 140 -10.28 -4.33 -17.83
C ALA A 140 -11.12 -3.93 -16.61
N LEU A 141 -11.74 -4.92 -15.99
CA LEU A 141 -12.34 -4.81 -14.67
C LEU A 141 -11.53 -5.69 -13.74
N SER A 142 -10.99 -5.10 -12.68
CA SER A 142 -10.26 -5.83 -11.65
C SER A 142 -10.88 -5.58 -10.28
N SER A 143 -10.82 -6.58 -9.42
CA SER A 143 -11.20 -6.48 -8.02
C SER A 143 -10.32 -7.37 -7.17
N GLY A 144 -10.18 -7.02 -5.90
CA GLY A 144 -9.39 -7.85 -5.01
C GLY A 144 -9.68 -7.58 -3.55
N ILE A 145 -9.30 -8.55 -2.74
CA ILE A 145 -9.32 -8.47 -1.29
C ILE A 145 -8.00 -8.97 -0.74
N TRP A 146 -7.39 -8.20 0.14
CA TRP A 146 -6.08 -8.52 0.71
C TRP A 146 -6.11 -8.38 2.23
N TYR A 147 -5.45 -9.32 2.89
CA TYR A 147 -5.00 -9.18 4.25
C TYR A 147 -3.59 -8.60 4.23
N VAL A 148 -3.41 -7.46 4.85
CA VAL A 148 -2.18 -6.67 4.83
C VAL A 148 -1.60 -6.60 6.23
N ARG A 149 -0.28 -6.72 6.34
CA ARG A 149 0.51 -6.38 7.52
C ARG A 149 1.50 -5.29 7.13
N ASP A 150 1.39 -4.14 7.76
CA ASP A 150 2.23 -2.98 7.51
C ASP A 150 2.65 -2.37 8.85
N ARG A 151 3.78 -2.81 9.35
CA ARG A 151 4.37 -2.36 10.60
C ARG A 151 5.83 -2.83 10.75
N ASN A 152 6.66 -2.03 11.40
CA ASN A 152 8.06 -2.36 11.70
C ASN A 152 8.88 -2.70 10.46
N ASN A 153 8.79 -1.83 9.45
CA ASN A 153 9.53 -1.97 8.19
C ASN A 153 9.19 -3.25 7.39
N ILE A 154 8.06 -3.89 7.72
CA ILE A 154 7.52 -5.06 7.00
C ILE A 154 6.20 -4.66 6.36
N ASP A 155 6.09 -4.77 5.04
CA ASP A 155 4.85 -4.74 4.27
C ASP A 155 4.64 -6.14 3.69
N ALA A 156 3.62 -6.82 4.16
CA ALA A 156 3.25 -8.14 3.66
C ALA A 156 1.77 -8.14 3.28
N ARG A 157 1.44 -8.71 2.14
CA ARG A 157 0.07 -8.80 1.61
C ARG A 157 -0.19 -10.21 1.14
N PHE A 158 -1.36 -10.69 1.47
CA PHE A 158 -1.89 -11.95 0.96
C PHE A 158 -3.33 -11.72 0.53
N GLY A 159 -3.69 -12.14 -0.68
CA GLY A 159 -5.02 -11.85 -1.18
C GLY A 159 -5.43 -12.60 -2.41
N LEU A 160 -6.67 -12.35 -2.77
CA LEU A 160 -7.32 -12.88 -3.94
C LEU A 160 -7.64 -11.72 -4.88
N GLU A 161 -7.24 -11.85 -6.13
CA GLU A 161 -7.45 -10.87 -7.19
C GLU A 161 -8.25 -11.51 -8.31
N PHE A 162 -9.23 -10.78 -8.80
CA PHE A 162 -9.97 -11.13 -10.00
C PHE A 162 -9.75 -10.05 -11.05
N ILE A 163 -9.46 -10.46 -12.27
CA ILE A 163 -9.37 -9.58 -13.43
C ILE A 163 -10.12 -10.18 -14.61
N THR A 164 -10.90 -9.37 -15.30
CA THR A 164 -11.44 -9.70 -16.61
C THR A 164 -11.07 -8.61 -17.60
N GLU A 165 -10.65 -9.01 -18.77
CA GLU A 165 -10.10 -8.14 -19.79
C GLU A 165 -10.73 -8.48 -21.14
N ASP A 166 -11.21 -7.45 -21.82
CA ASP A 166 -11.79 -7.50 -23.16
C ASP A 166 -10.88 -6.69 -24.09
N ARG A 167 -10.49 -7.27 -25.22
CA ARG A 167 -9.55 -6.68 -26.17
C ARG A 167 -10.15 -6.65 -27.56
N LYS A 168 -10.04 -5.48 -28.21
CA LYS A 168 -10.54 -5.25 -29.57
C LYS A 168 -9.53 -4.47 -30.38
N VAL A 169 -9.52 -4.71 -31.69
CA VAL A 169 -8.77 -3.85 -32.62
C VAL A 169 -9.65 -2.64 -32.93
N PRO A 170 -9.19 -1.39 -32.66
CA PRO A 170 -9.94 -0.18 -32.96
C PRO A 170 -10.35 -0.13 -34.44
N ASP A 171 -11.50 0.47 -34.71
CA ASP A 171 -12.06 0.69 -36.05
C ASP A 171 -12.29 -0.58 -36.91
N THR A 172 -12.29 -1.73 -36.27
CA THR A 172 -12.59 -3.02 -36.92
C THR A 172 -13.62 -3.81 -36.13
N SER A 173 -14.27 -4.78 -36.77
CA SER A 173 -15.11 -5.77 -36.10
C SER A 173 -14.31 -6.91 -35.47
N TYR A 174 -12.97 -6.80 -35.45
CA TYR A 174 -12.11 -7.88 -34.97
C TYR A 174 -12.01 -7.85 -33.46
N ASP A 175 -12.62 -8.84 -32.83
CA ASP A 175 -12.62 -9.05 -31.37
C ASP A 175 -11.54 -10.09 -31.04
N LEU A 176 -10.57 -9.69 -30.22
CA LEU A 176 -9.52 -10.57 -29.71
C LEU A 176 -9.98 -11.44 -28.53
N GLY A 177 -11.25 -11.26 -28.14
CA GLY A 177 -11.90 -12.04 -27.11
C GLY A 177 -11.70 -11.51 -25.71
N ARG A 178 -12.42 -12.16 -24.78
CA ARG A 178 -12.40 -11.88 -23.36
C ARG A 178 -11.55 -12.90 -22.63
N SER A 179 -10.70 -12.45 -21.76
CA SER A 179 -9.95 -13.26 -20.81
C SER A 179 -10.32 -12.90 -19.37
N HIS A 180 -10.25 -13.87 -18.48
CA HIS A 180 -10.42 -13.65 -17.06
C HIS A 180 -9.42 -14.49 -16.26
N ALA A 181 -9.04 -13.99 -15.10
CA ALA A 181 -8.17 -14.71 -14.20
C ALA A 181 -8.52 -14.39 -12.75
N THR A 182 -8.58 -15.42 -11.94
CA THR A 182 -8.60 -15.32 -10.49
C THR A 182 -7.26 -15.78 -9.97
N MET A 183 -6.60 -14.93 -9.22
CA MET A 183 -5.24 -15.15 -8.76
C MET A 183 -5.16 -15.11 -7.24
N LEU A 184 -4.46 -16.07 -6.68
CA LEU A 184 -3.96 -16.00 -5.32
C LEU A 184 -2.60 -15.30 -5.36
N THR A 185 -2.46 -14.21 -4.60
CA THR A 185 -1.24 -13.40 -4.59
C THR A 185 -0.68 -13.26 -3.18
N ALA A 186 0.63 -13.30 -3.05
CA ALA A 186 1.32 -12.94 -1.83
C ALA A 186 2.52 -12.06 -2.16
N SER A 187 2.74 -11.04 -1.34
CA SER A 187 3.93 -10.21 -1.41
C SER A 187 4.46 -9.96 -0.01
N TRP A 188 5.77 -9.82 0.08
CA TRP A 188 6.46 -9.51 1.32
C TRP A 188 7.62 -8.58 1.01
N LYS A 189 7.69 -7.47 1.74
CA LYS A 189 8.78 -6.50 1.66
C LYS A 189 9.30 -6.22 3.06
N ARG A 190 10.60 -6.22 3.20
CA ARG A 190 11.28 -5.74 4.40
C ARG A 190 12.37 -4.76 4.00
N GLN A 191 12.43 -3.64 4.68
CA GLN A 191 13.48 -2.66 4.47
C GLN A 191 14.02 -2.19 5.81
N SER A 192 15.33 -1.96 5.85
CA SER A 192 16.02 -1.35 6.97
C SER A 192 17.01 -0.37 6.37
N ILE A 193 16.56 0.85 6.13
CA ILE A 193 17.31 1.92 5.46
C ILE A 193 17.19 3.14 6.36
N GLU A 194 18.32 3.76 6.72
CA GLU A 194 18.33 4.90 7.63
C GLU A 194 17.63 6.14 7.05
N THR A 195 17.75 6.36 5.74
CA THR A 195 17.13 7.50 5.05
C THR A 195 16.70 7.08 3.65
N GLU A 196 15.41 7.22 3.32
CA GLU A 196 14.88 6.79 2.01
C GLU A 196 15.38 7.66 0.84
N LEU A 197 15.58 8.96 1.05
CA LEU A 197 16.02 9.89 0.01
C LEU A 197 17.49 9.68 -0.40
N HIS A 198 18.36 9.38 0.57
CA HIS A 198 19.80 9.17 0.35
C HIS A 198 20.29 7.99 1.20
N PRO A 199 19.97 6.74 0.82
CA PRO A 199 20.34 5.59 1.61
C PRO A 199 21.86 5.43 1.65
N GLN A 200 22.44 5.58 2.84
CA GLN A 200 23.86 5.38 3.07
C GLN A 200 24.16 3.95 3.51
N ASN A 201 23.34 3.42 4.42
CA ASN A 201 23.47 2.06 4.92
C ASN A 201 22.10 1.40 5.00
N GLY A 202 22.09 0.08 4.85
CA GLY A 202 20.89 -0.69 5.00
C GLY A 202 20.63 -1.68 3.88
N TYR A 203 19.44 -2.28 3.91
CA TYR A 203 19.02 -3.25 2.91
C TYR A 203 17.52 -3.19 2.65
N TYR A 204 17.12 -3.71 1.51
CA TYR A 204 15.74 -4.09 1.25
C TYR A 204 15.66 -5.49 0.64
N LEU A 205 14.58 -6.17 0.98
CA LEU A 205 14.18 -7.45 0.41
C LEU A 205 12.71 -7.33 -0.03
N ASP A 206 12.40 -7.77 -1.24
CA ASP A 206 11.05 -7.75 -1.80
C ASP A 206 10.81 -9.09 -2.50
N GLY A 207 9.72 -9.75 -2.17
CA GLY A 207 9.30 -11.00 -2.79
C GLY A 207 7.82 -10.94 -3.16
N LYS A 208 7.47 -11.43 -4.35
CA LYS A 208 6.09 -11.54 -4.82
C LYS A 208 5.87 -12.88 -5.48
N ILE A 209 4.78 -13.53 -5.14
CA ILE A 209 4.30 -14.74 -5.79
C ILE A 209 2.84 -14.59 -6.17
N GLY A 210 2.44 -15.23 -7.25
CA GLY A 210 1.04 -15.26 -7.66
C GLY A 210 0.78 -16.48 -8.55
N THR A 211 -0.42 -17.06 -8.39
CA THR A 211 -0.85 -18.18 -9.21
C THR A 211 -2.34 -18.07 -9.49
N THR A 212 -2.74 -18.49 -10.68
CA THR A 212 -4.16 -18.58 -11.05
C THR A 212 -4.83 -19.77 -10.39
N LEU A 213 -6.09 -19.61 -10.02
CA LEU A 213 -6.91 -20.63 -9.35
C LEU A 213 -7.67 -21.46 -10.39
N GLY A 214 -6.99 -22.46 -10.98
CA GLY A 214 -7.61 -23.49 -11.81
C GLY A 214 -8.31 -23.01 -13.09
N LYS A 215 -8.66 -23.95 -13.96
CA LYS A 215 -9.26 -23.68 -15.29
C LYS A 215 -10.69 -23.14 -15.23
N LEU A 216 -11.42 -23.38 -14.15
CA LEU A 216 -12.81 -22.89 -13.98
C LEU A 216 -12.88 -21.37 -13.71
N LEU A 217 -11.84 -20.83 -13.07
CA LEU A 217 -11.78 -19.43 -12.63
C LEU A 217 -10.78 -18.59 -13.41
N SER A 218 -10.11 -19.17 -14.40
CA SER A 218 -9.08 -18.48 -15.19
C SER A 218 -9.01 -19.04 -16.60
N SER A 219 -9.00 -18.16 -17.59
CA SER A 219 -8.87 -18.51 -19.02
C SER A 219 -7.51 -19.12 -19.33
N THR A 220 -6.48 -18.75 -18.55
CA THR A 220 -5.10 -19.23 -18.70
C THR A 220 -4.54 -19.57 -17.32
N GLN A 221 -3.81 -20.66 -17.23
CA GLN A 221 -3.06 -21.01 -16.03
C GLN A 221 -1.70 -20.33 -16.05
N MET A 222 -1.35 -19.68 -14.96
CA MET A 222 -0.12 -18.93 -14.83
C MET A 222 0.36 -18.98 -13.38
N ALA A 223 1.65 -19.12 -13.20
CA ALA A 223 2.31 -18.88 -11.92
C ALA A 223 3.48 -17.91 -12.13
N ARG A 224 3.64 -16.97 -11.22
CA ARG A 224 4.77 -16.03 -11.26
C ARG A 224 5.41 -15.91 -9.89
N ALA A 225 6.73 -15.74 -9.88
CA ALA A 225 7.49 -15.42 -8.70
C ALA A 225 8.54 -14.37 -9.05
N THR A 226 8.72 -13.37 -8.19
CA THR A 226 9.78 -12.38 -8.32
C THR A 226 10.43 -12.14 -6.98
N ALA A 227 11.76 -11.96 -6.96
CA ALA A 227 12.50 -11.57 -5.79
C ALA A 227 13.47 -10.44 -6.13
N ARG A 228 13.58 -9.45 -5.26
CA ARG A 228 14.50 -8.33 -5.37
C ARG A 228 15.20 -8.12 -4.04
N ALA A 229 16.49 -7.82 -4.10
CA ALA A 229 17.29 -7.49 -2.94
C ALA A 229 18.20 -6.31 -3.27
N GLY A 230 18.46 -5.47 -2.31
CA GLY A 230 19.45 -4.40 -2.42
C GLY A 230 20.12 -4.16 -1.08
N TYR A 231 21.41 -3.87 -1.16
CA TYR A 231 22.26 -3.56 -0.03
C TYR A 231 22.99 -2.25 -0.28
N PHE A 232 23.01 -1.37 0.71
CA PHE A 232 23.68 -0.07 0.68
C PHE A 232 24.74 -0.05 1.76
N PHE A 233 25.94 0.38 1.41
CA PHE A 233 27.06 0.50 2.32
C PHE A 233 27.88 1.75 2.00
N THR A 234 28.01 2.65 2.97
CA THR A 234 28.88 3.82 2.89
C THR A 234 30.02 3.66 3.88
N PRO A 235 31.28 3.58 3.42
CA PRO A 235 32.45 3.55 4.30
C PRO A 235 32.53 4.79 5.18
N GLU A 236 33.24 4.69 6.31
CA GLU A 236 33.48 5.82 7.23
C GLU A 236 34.10 7.04 6.51
N ASN A 237 34.96 6.77 5.53
CA ASN A 237 35.47 7.81 4.63
C ASN A 237 34.42 8.14 3.56
N LYS A 238 33.48 9.05 3.87
CA LYS A 238 32.37 9.48 3.01
C LYS A 238 32.80 10.00 1.63
N LYS A 239 34.08 10.33 1.41
CA LYS A 239 34.61 10.77 0.11
C LYS A 239 34.60 9.65 -0.94
N ILE A 240 34.57 8.39 -0.50
CA ILE A 240 34.54 7.22 -1.40
C ILE A 240 33.15 7.04 -2.02
N GLY A 241 32.10 7.56 -1.38
CA GLY A 241 30.71 7.40 -1.82
C GLY A 241 30.03 6.16 -1.26
N THR A 242 28.82 5.86 -1.73
CA THR A 242 28.01 4.72 -1.29
C THR A 242 28.09 3.58 -2.29
N PHE A 243 28.45 2.40 -1.82
CA PHE A 243 28.37 1.17 -2.60
C PHE A 243 26.93 0.64 -2.59
N ILE A 244 26.43 0.30 -3.78
CA ILE A 244 25.07 -0.22 -3.96
C ILE A 244 25.16 -1.55 -4.72
N VAL A 245 24.67 -2.60 -4.10
CA VAL A 245 24.53 -3.92 -4.72
C VAL A 245 23.04 -4.22 -4.85
N ARG A 246 22.58 -4.57 -6.05
CA ARG A 246 21.18 -4.92 -6.31
C ARG A 246 21.11 -6.20 -7.12
N GLY A 247 20.15 -7.04 -6.78
CA GLY A 247 19.83 -8.26 -7.50
C GLY A 247 18.33 -8.41 -7.70
N GLN A 248 17.95 -8.96 -8.84
CA GLN A 248 16.56 -9.31 -9.13
C GLN A 248 16.52 -10.65 -9.88
N ALA A 249 15.56 -11.49 -9.50
CA ALA A 249 15.25 -12.72 -10.19
C ALA A 249 13.73 -12.83 -10.35
N GLY A 250 13.29 -13.48 -11.42
CA GLY A 250 11.88 -13.72 -11.68
C GLY A 250 11.67 -14.98 -12.50
N TYR A 251 10.52 -15.61 -12.27
CA TYR A 251 10.08 -16.79 -12.99
C TYR A 251 8.59 -16.67 -13.32
N VAL A 252 8.22 -17.06 -14.52
CA VAL A 252 6.82 -17.12 -14.98
C VAL A 252 6.64 -18.46 -15.69
N TYR A 253 5.58 -19.15 -15.29
CA TYR A 253 5.14 -20.40 -15.89
C TYR A 253 3.77 -20.20 -16.52
#